data_b334d50c966fc9b7f8570915f2ef9b99
#
_entry.id   b334d50c966fc9b7f8570915f2ef9b99
#
_cell.length_a   1.000
_cell.length_b   1.000
_cell.length_c   1.000
_cell.angle_alpha   90.00
_cell.angle_beta   90.00
_cell.angle_gamma   90.00
#
_symmetry.space_group_name_H-M   'P 1'
#
loop_
_entity.id
_entity.type
_entity.pdbx_description
1 polymer ?
#
loop_
_entity_poly.entity_id
_entity_poly.type
_entity_poly.pdbx_seq_one_letter_code
_entity_poly.pdbx_strand_id
1 'polypeptide(L)'
;MILKKIYTDLLLNIGFSENEIQQNWLDLEKAYSKKSRHYHNLTHLKEMIESFEIYRDRLQNPDEILFAIFYHDVVYSASKKDNELKSAEFALSILNEKHHLNKQFVFNAICATQLHAHNSNEDINWLIDFDLKILAKDWEDYKIYFEQIRKEYRIYPDFLYKPGRAKALKHFLEYEFIFQTEEFRGLYEEKARRNIEKEISYLERKK
;
A
#
# COMPACT_ATOMS: atom_id res chain seq x y z
N MET A 1 -2.17 2.01 19.16
CA MET A 1 -1.84 3.28 19.89
C MET A 1 -0.86 4.15 19.11
N ILE A 2 0.23 3.61 18.55
CA ILE A 2 1.24 4.38 17.79
C ILE A 2 0.66 4.98 16.49
N LEU A 3 -0.02 4.19 15.66
CA LEU A 3 -0.61 4.67 14.39
C LEU A 3 -1.55 5.86 14.60
N LYS A 4 -2.44 5.78 15.60
CA LYS A 4 -3.38 6.86 15.90
C LYS A 4 -2.64 8.15 16.29
N LYS A 5 -1.52 8.05 17.00
CA LYS A 5 -0.72 9.22 17.35
C LYS A 5 -0.11 9.87 16.11
N ILE A 6 0.55 9.09 15.25
CA ILE A 6 1.16 9.59 14.00
C ILE A 6 0.09 10.23 13.11
N TYR A 7 -1.07 9.59 12.98
CA TYR A 7 -2.20 10.12 12.23
C TYR A 7 -2.69 11.46 12.81
N THR A 8 -2.85 11.54 14.14
CA THR A 8 -3.29 12.76 14.82
C THR A 8 -2.29 13.89 14.62
N ASP A 9 -1.00 13.62 14.81
CA ASP A 9 0.07 14.61 14.65
C ASP A 9 0.09 15.14 13.19
N LEU A 10 -0.03 14.27 12.19
CA LEU A 10 -0.14 14.65 10.78
C LEU A 10 -1.34 15.57 10.53
N LEU A 11 -2.54 15.14 10.95
CA LEU A 11 -3.75 15.90 10.65
C LEU A 11 -3.81 17.25 11.36
N LEU A 12 -3.27 17.35 12.59
CA LEU A 12 -3.10 18.63 13.26
C LEU A 12 -2.16 19.55 12.46
N ASN A 13 -1.03 19.02 11.97
CA ASN A 13 -0.07 19.78 11.19
C ASN A 13 -0.67 20.35 9.90
N ILE A 14 -1.54 19.61 9.23
CA ILE A 14 -2.19 20.03 7.98
C ILE A 14 -3.49 20.82 8.19
N GLY A 15 -3.90 21.07 9.44
CA GLY A 15 -4.95 22.04 9.77
C GLY A 15 -6.33 21.46 10.10
N PHE A 16 -6.45 20.14 10.40
CA PHE A 16 -7.70 19.58 10.90
C PHE A 16 -7.95 19.93 12.36
N SER A 17 -9.22 20.08 12.73
CA SER A 17 -9.66 20.18 14.13
C SER A 17 -9.64 18.80 14.81
N GLU A 18 -9.55 18.79 16.15
CA GLU A 18 -9.57 17.56 16.94
C GLU A 18 -10.81 16.70 16.67
N ASN A 19 -11.99 17.30 16.50
CA ASN A 19 -13.24 16.60 16.20
C ASN A 19 -13.18 15.91 14.82
N GLU A 20 -12.68 16.61 13.79
CA GLU A 20 -12.48 16.01 12.45
C GLU A 20 -11.48 14.86 12.49
N ILE A 21 -10.38 15.04 13.22
CA ILE A 21 -9.35 14.01 13.40
C ILE A 21 -9.95 12.76 14.05
N GLN A 22 -10.72 12.92 15.11
CA GLN A 22 -11.35 11.80 15.80
C GLN A 22 -12.34 11.06 14.90
N GLN A 23 -13.18 11.77 14.14
CA GLN A 23 -14.13 11.15 13.23
C GLN A 23 -13.41 10.43 12.08
N ASN A 24 -12.45 11.08 11.44
CA ASN A 24 -11.70 10.51 10.34
C ASN A 24 -10.89 9.28 10.78
N TRP A 25 -10.34 9.28 12.01
CA TRP A 25 -9.68 8.10 12.55
C TRP A 25 -10.64 6.92 12.73
N LEU A 26 -11.84 7.16 13.25
CA LEU A 26 -12.84 6.09 13.43
C LEU A 26 -13.25 5.48 12.09
N ASP A 27 -13.43 6.29 11.05
CA ASP A 27 -13.78 5.83 9.72
C ASP A 27 -12.62 5.02 9.08
N LEU A 28 -11.39 5.50 9.21
CA LEU A 28 -10.19 4.81 8.76
C LEU A 28 -10.00 3.47 9.49
N GLU A 29 -10.02 3.48 10.82
CA GLU A 29 -9.87 2.27 11.63
C GLU A 29 -10.96 1.23 11.30
N LYS A 30 -12.21 1.67 11.13
CA LYS A 30 -13.33 0.82 10.70
C LYS A 30 -13.07 0.22 9.30
N ALA A 31 -12.52 1.02 8.37
CA ALA A 31 -12.22 0.55 7.02
C ALA A 31 -11.15 -0.55 7.03
N TYR A 32 -10.04 -0.34 7.74
CA TYR A 32 -8.92 -1.28 7.81
C TYR A 32 -9.14 -2.46 8.78
N SER A 33 -10.16 -2.41 9.63
CA SER A 33 -10.52 -3.50 10.57
C SER A 33 -11.62 -4.43 10.05
N LYS A 34 -12.01 -4.33 8.77
CA LYS A 34 -13.01 -5.24 8.18
C LYS A 34 -12.51 -6.68 8.20
N LYS A 35 -13.37 -7.63 8.59
CA LYS A 35 -13.06 -9.08 8.67
C LYS A 35 -12.60 -9.70 7.34
N SER A 36 -12.83 -9.04 6.22
CA SER A 36 -12.38 -9.48 4.90
C SER A 36 -10.94 -9.07 4.58
N ARG A 37 -10.34 -8.15 5.35
CA ARG A 37 -8.98 -7.66 5.18
C ARG A 37 -8.02 -8.49 6.02
N HIS A 38 -7.30 -9.37 5.39
CA HIS A 38 -6.32 -10.22 6.08
C HIS A 38 -4.90 -9.64 5.98
N TYR A 39 -4.59 -8.99 4.85
CA TYR A 39 -3.32 -8.28 4.61
C TYR A 39 -3.50 -6.76 4.59
N HIS A 40 -4.44 -6.22 3.78
CA HIS A 40 -4.68 -4.78 3.65
C HIS A 40 -5.39 -4.21 4.89
N ASN A 41 -4.72 -4.22 6.03
CA ASN A 41 -5.22 -3.86 7.36
C ASN A 41 -4.27 -2.88 8.06
N LEU A 42 -4.52 -2.54 9.33
CA LEU A 42 -3.69 -1.61 10.11
C LEU A 42 -2.23 -2.08 10.28
N THR A 43 -1.95 -3.39 10.19
CA THR A 43 -0.57 -3.89 10.26
C THR A 43 0.21 -3.50 9.02
N HIS A 44 -0.41 -3.60 7.82
CA HIS A 44 0.19 -3.14 6.58
C HIS A 44 0.52 -1.64 6.63
N LEU A 45 -0.43 -0.80 7.09
CA LEU A 45 -0.14 0.63 7.28
C LEU A 45 1.03 0.88 8.22
N LYS A 46 1.10 0.12 9.32
CA LYS A 46 2.22 0.24 10.27
C LYS A 46 3.56 -0.07 9.60
N GLU A 47 3.63 -1.12 8.80
CA GLU A 47 4.87 -1.52 8.10
C GLU A 47 5.31 -0.47 7.05
N MET A 48 4.35 0.12 6.33
CA MET A 48 4.64 1.24 5.41
C MET A 48 5.16 2.46 6.17
N ILE A 49 4.53 2.82 7.30
CA ILE A 49 4.94 3.97 8.11
C ILE A 49 6.33 3.74 8.74
N GLU A 50 6.65 2.52 9.17
CA GLU A 50 8.01 2.18 9.63
C GLU A 50 9.06 2.42 8.54
N SER A 51 8.74 2.14 7.29
CA SER A 51 9.61 2.46 6.15
C SER A 51 9.67 3.95 5.88
N PHE A 52 8.52 4.63 5.87
CA PHE A 52 8.42 6.07 5.73
C PHE A 52 9.28 6.82 6.77
N GLU A 53 9.24 6.44 8.06
CA GLU A 53 10.02 7.09 9.11
C GLU A 53 11.54 6.97 8.89
N ILE A 54 12.00 5.85 8.30
CA ILE A 54 13.43 5.67 7.98
C ILE A 54 13.88 6.62 6.85
N TYR A 55 13.00 6.85 5.87
CA TYR A 55 13.35 7.59 4.65
C TYR A 55 12.69 8.97 4.55
N ARG A 56 12.01 9.43 5.61
CA ARG A 56 11.27 10.69 5.64
C ARG A 56 12.09 11.88 5.16
N ASP A 57 13.35 11.96 5.56
CA ASP A 57 14.25 13.07 5.19
C ASP A 57 14.69 13.06 3.71
N ARG A 58 14.35 12.00 2.97
CA ARG A 58 14.55 11.92 1.52
C ARG A 58 13.39 12.50 0.72
N LEU A 59 12.22 12.66 1.35
CA LEU A 59 11.00 13.12 0.71
C LEU A 59 10.95 14.64 0.65
N GLN A 60 10.43 15.17 -0.46
CA GLN A 60 10.16 16.61 -0.63
C GLN A 60 8.78 16.98 -0.08
N ASN A 61 7.82 16.04 -0.13
CA ASN A 61 6.43 16.21 0.30
C ASN A 61 6.04 15.14 1.33
N PRO A 62 6.71 15.10 2.51
CA PRO A 62 6.52 14.00 3.47
C PRO A 62 5.10 13.93 4.05
N ASP A 63 4.41 15.06 4.24
CA ASP A 63 3.06 15.08 4.81
C ASP A 63 2.03 14.53 3.81
N GLU A 64 2.18 14.85 2.51
CA GLU A 64 1.36 14.28 1.44
C GLU A 64 1.57 12.77 1.30
N ILE A 65 2.82 12.30 1.36
CA ILE A 65 3.13 10.87 1.30
C ILE A 65 2.59 10.14 2.53
N LEU A 66 2.77 10.69 3.74
CA LEU A 66 2.21 10.08 4.94
C LEU A 66 0.68 10.02 4.90
N PHE A 67 0.05 11.09 4.41
CA PHE A 67 -1.39 11.11 4.19
C PHE A 67 -1.81 10.06 3.14
N ALA A 68 -1.08 9.96 2.03
CA ALA A 68 -1.33 8.94 1.02
C ALA A 68 -1.18 7.52 1.59
N ILE A 69 -0.19 7.25 2.44
CA ILE A 69 -0.04 5.95 3.13
C ILE A 69 -1.30 5.60 3.92
N PHE A 70 -1.86 6.53 4.70
CA PHE A 70 -3.07 6.23 5.47
C PHE A 70 -4.29 5.95 4.61
N TYR A 71 -4.37 6.53 3.40
CA TYR A 71 -5.59 6.49 2.60
C TYR A 71 -5.51 5.64 1.33
N HIS A 72 -4.33 5.12 0.90
CA HIS A 72 -4.20 4.44 -0.40
C HIS A 72 -5.14 3.25 -0.56
N ASP A 73 -5.40 2.53 0.52
CA ASP A 73 -6.25 1.34 0.56
C ASP A 73 -7.51 1.51 1.41
N VAL A 74 -7.93 2.75 1.73
CA VAL A 74 -9.11 2.97 2.59
C VAL A 74 -10.37 2.37 1.99
N VAL A 75 -10.50 2.38 0.67
CA VAL A 75 -11.50 1.64 -0.09
C VAL A 75 -10.85 0.40 -0.68
N TYR A 76 -11.27 -0.79 -0.26
CA TYR A 76 -10.72 -2.05 -0.76
C TYR A 76 -11.75 -3.14 -0.89
N SER A 77 -11.72 -3.81 -2.04
CA SER A 77 -12.47 -5.03 -2.33
C SER A 77 -11.70 -5.88 -3.35
N ALA A 78 -11.44 -7.14 -3.04
CA ALA A 78 -10.76 -8.08 -3.93
C ALA A 78 -11.49 -8.33 -5.28
N SER A 79 -12.76 -7.93 -5.40
CA SER A 79 -13.54 -8.06 -6.64
C SER A 79 -13.56 -6.81 -7.51
N LYS A 80 -12.95 -5.71 -7.05
CA LYS A 80 -12.94 -4.42 -7.74
C LYS A 80 -11.56 -4.13 -8.32
N LYS A 81 -11.53 -3.28 -9.35
CA LYS A 81 -10.29 -2.86 -10.02
C LYS A 81 -10.04 -1.35 -9.87
N ASP A 82 -10.93 -0.66 -9.17
CA ASP A 82 -10.94 0.78 -8.99
C ASP A 82 -10.73 1.18 -7.52
N ASN A 83 -10.11 0.29 -6.72
CA ASN A 83 -9.88 0.51 -5.29
C ASN A 83 -9.05 1.77 -5.03
N GLU A 84 -7.94 1.92 -5.72
CA GLU A 84 -6.99 3.03 -5.58
C GLU A 84 -7.64 4.35 -6.01
N LEU A 85 -8.37 4.36 -7.13
CA LEU A 85 -9.14 5.52 -7.57
C LEU A 85 -10.18 5.93 -6.52
N LYS A 86 -10.94 4.96 -5.98
CA LYS A 86 -11.95 5.21 -4.96
C LYS A 86 -11.33 5.64 -3.62
N SER A 87 -10.16 5.12 -3.29
CA SER A 87 -9.37 5.54 -2.13
C SER A 87 -8.89 6.99 -2.28
N ALA A 88 -8.40 7.36 -3.48
CA ALA A 88 -8.01 8.72 -3.78
C ALA A 88 -9.20 9.70 -3.72
N GLU A 89 -10.35 9.35 -4.32
CA GLU A 89 -11.58 10.14 -4.24
C GLU A 89 -12.03 10.32 -2.78
N PHE A 90 -11.98 9.26 -1.98
CA PHE A 90 -12.32 9.32 -0.55
C PHE A 90 -11.34 10.22 0.21
N ALA A 91 -10.03 10.06 0.00
CA ALA A 91 -9.00 10.90 0.61
C ALA A 91 -9.21 12.39 0.31
N LEU A 92 -9.55 12.73 -0.95
CA LEU A 92 -9.83 14.11 -1.31
C LEU A 92 -11.15 14.64 -0.73
N SER A 93 -12.14 13.77 -0.49
CA SER A 93 -13.44 14.19 0.04
C SER A 93 -13.39 14.75 1.47
N ILE A 94 -12.36 14.39 2.24
CA ILE A 94 -12.15 14.90 3.60
C ILE A 94 -11.28 16.17 3.63
N LEU A 95 -10.64 16.53 2.49
CA LEU A 95 -9.80 17.71 2.37
C LEU A 95 -10.62 18.91 1.86
N ASN A 96 -10.48 20.06 2.51
CA ASN A 96 -11.05 21.33 2.07
C ASN A 96 -9.95 22.40 1.88
N GLU A 97 -10.32 23.66 1.62
CA GLU A 97 -9.38 24.73 1.32
C GLU A 97 -8.54 25.22 2.54
N LYS A 98 -8.89 24.76 3.74
CA LYS A 98 -8.15 25.11 4.97
C LYS A 98 -6.96 24.17 5.22
N HIS A 99 -6.94 23.01 4.55
CA HIS A 99 -5.93 21.99 4.77
C HIS A 99 -4.72 22.22 3.86
N HIS A 100 -3.53 22.23 4.47
CA HIS A 100 -2.27 22.55 3.80
C HIS A 100 -1.65 21.32 3.14
N LEU A 101 -2.37 20.70 2.20
CA LEU A 101 -1.88 19.58 1.37
C LEU A 101 -2.12 19.87 -0.11
N ASN A 102 -1.20 19.44 -0.94
CA ASN A 102 -1.37 19.41 -2.38
C ASN A 102 -2.31 18.25 -2.78
N LYS A 103 -3.60 18.58 -2.95
CA LYS A 103 -4.66 17.60 -3.28
C LYS A 103 -4.35 16.80 -4.53
N GLN A 104 -3.84 17.46 -5.58
CA GLN A 104 -3.53 16.76 -6.84
C GLN A 104 -2.36 15.79 -6.66
N PHE A 105 -1.36 16.17 -5.87
CA PHE A 105 -0.25 15.28 -5.54
C PHE A 105 -0.74 14.04 -4.77
N VAL A 106 -1.54 14.23 -3.71
CA VAL A 106 -2.13 13.12 -2.94
C VAL A 106 -2.94 12.18 -3.83
N PHE A 107 -3.77 12.73 -4.72
CA PHE A 107 -4.55 11.94 -5.67
C PHE A 107 -3.65 11.08 -6.56
N ASN A 108 -2.63 11.70 -7.17
CA ASN A 108 -1.70 11.01 -8.05
C ASN A 108 -0.89 9.95 -7.30
N ALA A 109 -0.46 10.24 -6.08
CA ALA A 109 0.29 9.31 -5.24
C ALA A 109 -0.53 8.05 -4.91
N ILE A 110 -1.78 8.22 -4.49
CA ILE A 110 -2.67 7.08 -4.20
C ILE A 110 -2.96 6.28 -5.49
N CYS A 111 -3.29 6.94 -6.60
CA CYS A 111 -3.55 6.25 -7.86
C CYS A 111 -2.33 5.49 -8.40
N ALA A 112 -1.10 5.94 -8.11
CA ALA A 112 0.12 5.29 -8.58
C ALA A 112 0.34 3.90 -7.93
N THR A 113 -0.23 3.65 -6.75
CA THR A 113 -0.14 2.31 -6.10
C THR A 113 -0.94 1.23 -6.82
N GLN A 114 -1.77 1.57 -7.81
CA GLN A 114 -2.50 0.59 -8.61
C GLN A 114 -1.60 -0.22 -9.56
N LEU A 115 -0.70 0.46 -10.25
CA LEU A 115 0.18 -0.18 -11.25
C LEU A 115 1.59 -0.42 -10.74
N HIS A 116 1.99 0.24 -9.67
CA HIS A 116 3.34 0.21 -9.10
C HIS A 116 4.45 0.51 -10.13
N ALA A 117 4.11 1.27 -11.17
CA ALA A 117 5.04 1.63 -12.23
C ALA A 117 5.86 2.86 -11.83
N HIS A 118 7.06 2.98 -12.41
CA HIS A 118 7.93 4.14 -12.20
C HIS A 118 7.20 5.46 -12.47
N ASN A 119 7.36 6.41 -11.57
CA ASN A 119 6.78 7.75 -11.66
C ASN A 119 7.88 8.80 -11.85
N SER A 120 7.57 9.89 -12.56
CA SER A 120 8.48 11.03 -12.71
C SER A 120 8.72 11.79 -11.40
N ASN A 121 7.86 11.62 -10.41
CA ASN A 121 8.00 12.18 -9.07
C ASN A 121 8.59 11.14 -8.12
N GLU A 122 9.76 11.46 -7.56
CA GLU A 122 10.52 10.55 -6.71
C GLU A 122 9.81 10.20 -5.40
N ASP A 123 9.06 11.13 -4.80
CA ASP A 123 8.29 10.84 -3.57
C ASP A 123 7.22 9.75 -3.81
N ILE A 124 6.62 9.73 -5.01
CA ILE A 124 5.67 8.68 -5.40
C ILE A 124 6.38 7.35 -5.57
N ASN A 125 7.61 7.34 -6.08
CA ASN A 125 8.43 6.12 -6.16
C ASN A 125 8.72 5.55 -4.76
N TRP A 126 9.01 6.40 -3.79
CA TRP A 126 9.16 5.98 -2.39
C TRP A 126 7.87 5.36 -1.83
N LEU A 127 6.72 5.97 -2.08
CA LEU A 127 5.43 5.40 -1.64
C LEU A 127 5.19 4.00 -2.22
N ILE A 128 5.44 3.82 -3.52
CA ILE A 128 5.32 2.53 -4.20
C ILE A 128 6.25 1.50 -3.55
N ASP A 129 7.47 1.88 -3.25
CA ASP A 129 8.46 1.01 -2.65
C ASP A 129 8.10 0.62 -1.21
N PHE A 130 7.53 1.54 -0.43
CA PHE A 130 7.04 1.23 0.92
C PHE A 130 5.93 0.19 0.88
N ASP A 131 5.00 0.28 -0.09
CA ASP A 131 3.92 -0.66 -0.28
C ASP A 131 4.43 -2.04 -0.73
N LEU A 132 5.37 -2.08 -1.67
CA LEU A 132 5.93 -3.31 -2.21
C LEU A 132 6.98 -4.00 -1.32
N LYS A 133 7.44 -3.37 -0.24
CA LYS A 133 8.50 -3.92 0.62
C LYS A 133 8.19 -5.31 1.16
N ILE A 134 6.92 -5.64 1.34
CA ILE A 134 6.45 -6.97 1.74
C ILE A 134 6.99 -8.08 0.84
N LEU A 135 7.17 -7.80 -0.45
CA LEU A 135 7.68 -8.76 -1.43
C LEU A 135 9.12 -9.24 -1.10
N ALA A 136 9.86 -8.43 -0.35
CA ALA A 136 11.25 -8.71 0.03
C ALA A 136 11.43 -9.18 1.48
N LYS A 137 10.38 -9.56 2.18
CA LYS A 137 10.48 -10.18 3.52
C LYS A 137 11.16 -11.54 3.47
N ASP A 138 11.58 -12.07 4.62
CA ASP A 138 12.02 -13.45 4.72
C ASP A 138 10.91 -14.40 4.27
N TRP A 139 11.29 -15.54 3.71
CA TRP A 139 10.34 -16.44 3.03
C TRP A 139 9.15 -16.84 3.92
N GLU A 140 9.37 -17.06 5.21
CA GLU A 140 8.29 -17.45 6.13
C GLU A 140 7.28 -16.30 6.33
N ASP A 141 7.75 -15.05 6.44
CA ASP A 141 6.88 -13.88 6.53
C ASP A 141 6.17 -13.58 5.20
N TYR A 142 6.89 -13.73 4.07
CA TYR A 142 6.31 -13.63 2.75
C TYR A 142 5.20 -14.69 2.53
N LYS A 143 5.40 -15.90 3.04
CA LYS A 143 4.41 -16.96 2.98
C LYS A 143 3.14 -16.60 3.76
N ILE A 144 3.27 -15.99 4.94
CA ILE A 144 2.13 -15.46 5.69
C ILE A 144 1.36 -14.43 4.84
N TYR A 145 2.07 -13.51 4.20
CA TYR A 145 1.48 -12.51 3.30
C TYR A 145 0.68 -13.17 2.16
N PHE A 146 1.26 -14.09 1.40
CA PHE A 146 0.51 -14.66 0.28
C PHE A 146 -0.68 -15.53 0.74
N GLU A 147 -0.62 -16.16 1.92
CA GLU A 147 -1.76 -16.84 2.54
C GLU A 147 -2.87 -15.84 2.96
N GLN A 148 -2.49 -14.66 3.45
CA GLN A 148 -3.42 -13.58 3.75
C GLN A 148 -4.10 -13.05 2.48
N ILE A 149 -3.35 -12.83 1.40
CA ILE A 149 -3.90 -12.47 0.09
C ILE A 149 -4.86 -13.57 -0.39
N ARG A 150 -4.50 -14.85 -0.28
CA ARG A 150 -5.42 -15.94 -0.64
C ARG A 150 -6.75 -15.87 0.14
N LYS A 151 -6.71 -15.53 1.42
CA LYS A 151 -7.92 -15.37 2.25
C LYS A 151 -8.77 -14.19 1.81
N GLU A 152 -8.20 -13.09 1.39
CA GLU A 152 -8.93 -11.92 0.86
C GLU A 152 -9.64 -12.25 -0.45
N TYR A 153 -9.00 -13.06 -1.30
CA TYR A 153 -9.54 -13.52 -2.57
C TYR A 153 -10.36 -14.81 -2.47
N ARG A 154 -10.86 -15.17 -1.28
CA ARG A 154 -11.61 -16.42 -1.03
C ARG A 154 -12.89 -16.58 -1.86
N ILE A 155 -13.45 -15.50 -2.39
CA ILE A 155 -14.60 -15.53 -3.31
C ILE A 155 -14.27 -16.23 -4.63
N TYR A 156 -12.99 -16.32 -5.01
CA TYR A 156 -12.54 -17.01 -6.21
C TYR A 156 -12.08 -18.42 -5.84
N PRO A 157 -12.61 -19.46 -6.51
CA PRO A 157 -12.10 -20.82 -6.34
C PRO A 157 -10.65 -20.94 -6.85
N ASP A 158 -9.91 -21.93 -6.36
CA ASP A 158 -8.47 -22.08 -6.66
C ASP A 158 -8.12 -22.13 -8.14
N PHE A 159 -8.98 -22.73 -8.95
CA PHE A 159 -8.75 -22.82 -10.41
C PHE A 159 -8.82 -21.46 -11.14
N LEU A 160 -9.44 -20.44 -10.54
CA LEU A 160 -9.44 -19.07 -11.03
C LEU A 160 -8.38 -18.22 -10.32
N TYR A 161 -8.27 -18.35 -8.99
CA TYR A 161 -7.34 -17.58 -8.19
C TYR A 161 -5.88 -17.84 -8.57
N LYS A 162 -5.47 -19.11 -8.60
CA LYS A 162 -4.07 -19.47 -8.84
C LYS A 162 -3.51 -18.96 -10.16
N PRO A 163 -4.17 -19.15 -11.31
CA PRO A 163 -3.69 -18.58 -12.56
C PRO A 163 -3.70 -17.07 -12.57
N GLY A 164 -4.72 -16.44 -11.96
CA GLY A 164 -4.82 -14.99 -11.87
C GLY A 164 -3.70 -14.39 -11.03
N ARG A 165 -3.42 -14.96 -9.86
CA ARG A 165 -2.31 -14.53 -8.99
C ARG A 165 -0.96 -14.76 -9.65
N ALA A 166 -0.74 -15.94 -10.25
CA ALA A 166 0.50 -16.22 -10.97
C ALA A 166 0.73 -15.22 -12.12
N LYS A 167 -0.33 -14.85 -12.87
CA LYS A 167 -0.22 -13.83 -13.92
C LYS A 167 0.16 -12.46 -13.35
N ALA A 168 -0.46 -12.03 -12.26
CA ALA A 168 -0.12 -10.76 -11.60
C ALA A 168 1.34 -10.74 -11.12
N LEU A 169 1.81 -11.85 -10.52
CA LEU A 169 3.19 -11.97 -10.08
C LEU A 169 4.19 -11.99 -11.23
N LYS A 170 3.89 -12.68 -12.34
CA LYS A 170 4.73 -12.67 -13.55
C LYS A 170 4.87 -11.27 -14.12
N HIS A 171 3.81 -10.47 -14.05
CA HIS A 171 3.86 -9.09 -14.51
C HIS A 171 4.90 -8.24 -13.73
N PHE A 172 5.06 -8.44 -12.43
CA PHE A 172 6.16 -7.81 -11.68
C PHE A 172 7.54 -8.24 -12.18
N LEU A 173 7.71 -9.49 -12.60
CA LEU A 173 8.98 -10.00 -13.14
C LEU A 173 9.28 -9.50 -14.56
N GLU A 174 8.29 -9.00 -15.29
CA GLU A 174 8.44 -8.40 -16.62
C GLU A 174 9.03 -6.98 -16.55
N TYR A 175 8.89 -6.29 -15.42
CA TYR A 175 9.53 -4.99 -15.21
C TYR A 175 11.05 -5.15 -15.06
N GLU A 176 11.79 -4.14 -15.55
CA GLU A 176 13.23 -4.07 -15.35
C GLU A 176 13.57 -4.10 -13.86
N PHE A 177 12.80 -3.36 -13.06
CA PHE A 177 12.87 -3.35 -11.60
C PHE A 177 11.48 -3.39 -10.98
N ILE A 178 11.34 -4.13 -9.87
CA ILE A 178 10.13 -4.15 -9.03
C ILE A 178 10.07 -2.86 -8.20
N PHE A 179 11.21 -2.48 -7.61
CA PHE A 179 11.32 -1.28 -6.80
C PHE A 179 11.72 -0.07 -7.65
N GLN A 180 11.17 1.10 -7.31
CA GLN A 180 11.28 2.30 -8.12
C GLN A 180 12.46 3.20 -7.74
N THR A 181 12.94 3.13 -6.47
CA THR A 181 14.11 3.89 -6.00
C THR A 181 15.39 3.05 -6.06
N GLU A 182 16.54 3.69 -6.26
CA GLU A 182 17.85 3.00 -6.27
C GLU A 182 18.14 2.33 -4.93
N GLU A 183 17.75 2.96 -3.83
CA GLU A 183 17.92 2.43 -2.48
C GLU A 183 17.22 1.09 -2.30
N PHE A 184 15.94 1.01 -2.66
CA PHE A 184 15.16 -0.23 -2.51
C PHE A 184 15.59 -1.29 -3.52
N ARG A 185 15.99 -0.92 -4.74
CA ARG A 185 16.59 -1.86 -5.71
C ARG A 185 17.81 -2.55 -5.12
N GLY A 186 18.75 -1.76 -4.58
CA GLY A 186 19.97 -2.30 -4.00
C GLY A 186 19.74 -3.24 -2.81
N LEU A 187 18.70 -2.97 -2.00
CA LEU A 187 18.44 -3.70 -0.76
C LEU A 187 17.49 -4.90 -0.94
N TYR A 188 16.50 -4.80 -1.84
CA TYR A 188 15.32 -5.66 -1.80
C TYR A 188 15.00 -6.37 -3.12
N GLU A 189 15.47 -5.90 -4.27
CA GLU A 189 15.08 -6.37 -5.60
C GLU A 189 15.26 -7.88 -5.77
N GLU A 190 16.47 -8.37 -5.51
CA GLU A 190 16.81 -9.77 -5.70
C GLU A 190 15.98 -10.71 -4.81
N LYS A 191 15.73 -10.27 -3.57
CA LYS A 191 14.95 -11.05 -2.61
C LYS A 191 13.48 -11.09 -2.99
N ALA A 192 12.92 -9.96 -3.45
CA ALA A 192 11.54 -9.89 -3.94
C ALA A 192 11.33 -10.81 -5.15
N ARG A 193 12.23 -10.76 -6.15
CA ARG A 193 12.16 -11.65 -7.32
C ARG A 193 12.19 -13.12 -6.92
N ARG A 194 13.11 -13.53 -6.04
CA ARG A 194 13.17 -14.91 -5.53
C ARG A 194 11.88 -15.35 -4.83
N ASN A 195 11.28 -14.47 -4.02
CA ASN A 195 10.03 -14.77 -3.33
C ASN A 195 8.87 -14.93 -4.32
N ILE A 196 8.77 -14.03 -5.30
CA ILE A 196 7.76 -14.10 -6.37
C ILE A 196 7.88 -15.39 -7.18
N GLU A 197 9.09 -15.75 -7.61
CA GLU A 197 9.35 -16.98 -8.35
C GLU A 197 8.96 -18.24 -7.55
N LYS A 198 9.26 -18.24 -6.25
CA LYS A 198 8.84 -19.32 -5.33
C LYS A 198 7.32 -19.40 -5.21
N GLU A 199 6.62 -18.27 -5.06
CA GLU A 199 5.15 -18.26 -5.00
C GLU A 199 4.55 -18.77 -6.31
N ILE A 200 5.04 -18.30 -7.47
CA ILE A 200 4.59 -18.78 -8.78
C ILE A 200 4.76 -20.30 -8.88
N SER A 201 5.93 -20.81 -8.50
CA SER A 201 6.20 -22.26 -8.50
C SER A 201 5.23 -23.03 -7.59
N TYR A 202 4.85 -22.43 -6.45
CA TYR A 202 3.87 -23.04 -5.54
C TYR A 202 2.46 -23.05 -6.13
N LEU A 203 2.05 -21.95 -6.80
CA LEU A 203 0.72 -21.83 -7.41
C LEU A 203 0.52 -22.76 -8.61
N GLU A 204 1.59 -23.01 -9.38
CA GLU A 204 1.56 -23.81 -10.61
C GLU A 204 1.77 -25.32 -10.38
N ARG A 205 2.11 -25.77 -9.17
CA ARG A 205 2.18 -27.18 -8.84
C ARG A 205 0.82 -27.84 -9.07
N LYS A 206 0.77 -28.74 -10.05
CA LYS A 206 -0.37 -29.67 -10.21
C LYS A 206 -0.42 -30.58 -8.98
N LYS A 207 -1.57 -30.64 -8.32
CA LYS A 207 -1.84 -31.71 -7.35
C LYS A 207 -2.05 -33.01 -8.08
#